data_fb450ee4a53a0f7e6ed6162ba14d8962
#
_entry.id   fb450ee4a53a0f7e6ed6162ba14d8962
#
_cell.length_a   1.000
_cell.length_b   1.000
_cell.length_c   1.000
_cell.angle_alpha   90.00
_cell.angle_beta   90.00
_cell.angle_gamma   90.00
#
_symmetry.space_group_name_H-M   'P 1'
#
loop_
_entity.id
_entity.type
_entity.pdbx_description
1 polymer ?
#
loop_
_entity_poly.entity_id
_entity_poly.type
_entity_poly.pdbx_seq_one_letter_code
_entity_poly.pdbx_strand_id
1 'polypeptide(L)'
;MSKIVKILICFLVAVVIVIMAIFCYFFVGRAVIAEDITWGVDFSQMQTEVLGLNWKETYLAIINDLGVKNIKIHTQWDWIEGKKDDYYFNDIDWQIQQAKNKGVKIIYVVGIKSGRWPECHAPAWMTSLSDQQQKDKVLEYIKEVVLRYKDNGAIINWQVENEPLFKFGECPAWYYDDGEFLEKEVQLVKSLDSSRPIIISDSGEQSNWFEAAKIADVVGITMYREVWAHITDGWGFYIKSFLSPVTYWRKALLVKKFFGKDVMCIELQAEPWASRTFYDVPLAEQAKTMNPDIFRQNIEYAKKTGLDKFYFWGVEWWYWMKTTQNSPEIWNEAKKLFQQN
;
A
#
# COMPACT_ATOMS: atom_id res chain seq x y z
N MET A 1 -55.64 -9.78 -3.90
CA MET A 1 -54.41 -9.17 -3.34
C MET A 1 -54.69 -7.74 -2.96
N SER A 2 -54.51 -7.37 -1.69
CA SER A 2 -54.81 -6.03 -1.23
C SER A 2 -53.94 -4.97 -1.92
N LYS A 3 -54.38 -3.72 -1.97
CA LYS A 3 -53.67 -2.59 -2.56
C LYS A 3 -52.27 -2.41 -1.91
N ILE A 4 -52.20 -2.65 -0.60
CA ILE A 4 -50.96 -2.59 0.19
C ILE A 4 -49.98 -3.65 -0.28
N VAL A 5 -50.39 -4.93 -0.51
CA VAL A 5 -49.55 -6.01 -0.97
C VAL A 5 -48.99 -5.70 -2.37
N LYS A 6 -49.78 -5.09 -3.27
CA LYS A 6 -49.27 -4.69 -4.59
C LYS A 6 -48.18 -3.62 -4.47
N ILE A 7 -48.36 -2.60 -3.59
CA ILE A 7 -47.34 -1.56 -3.37
C ILE A 7 -46.04 -2.15 -2.81
N LEU A 8 -46.12 -3.05 -1.83
CA LEU A 8 -44.95 -3.73 -1.26
C LEU A 8 -44.20 -4.56 -2.29
N ILE A 9 -44.90 -5.29 -3.18
CA ILE A 9 -44.29 -6.03 -4.25
C ILE A 9 -43.59 -5.10 -5.24
N CYS A 10 -44.22 -4.01 -5.67
CA CYS A 10 -43.62 -3.03 -6.57
C CYS A 10 -42.35 -2.41 -5.95
N PHE A 11 -42.38 -2.07 -4.67
CA PHE A 11 -41.22 -1.55 -3.95
C PHE A 11 -40.09 -2.57 -3.90
N LEU A 12 -40.37 -3.83 -3.55
CA LEU A 12 -39.38 -4.90 -3.51
C LEU A 12 -38.73 -5.12 -4.88
N VAL A 13 -39.54 -5.16 -5.94
CA VAL A 13 -39.07 -5.30 -7.33
C VAL A 13 -38.16 -4.10 -7.69
N ALA A 14 -38.54 -2.89 -7.35
CA ALA A 14 -37.71 -1.71 -7.59
C ALA A 14 -36.35 -1.80 -6.86
N VAL A 15 -36.35 -2.23 -5.59
CA VAL A 15 -35.12 -2.44 -4.82
C VAL A 15 -34.20 -3.51 -5.49
N VAL A 16 -34.79 -4.64 -5.91
CA VAL A 16 -34.03 -5.70 -6.62
C VAL A 16 -33.43 -5.16 -7.93
N ILE A 17 -34.20 -4.38 -8.70
CA ILE A 17 -33.67 -3.78 -9.94
C ILE A 17 -32.50 -2.85 -9.65
N VAL A 18 -32.58 -2.01 -8.61
CA VAL A 18 -31.48 -1.10 -8.22
C VAL A 18 -30.25 -1.90 -7.81
N ILE A 19 -30.40 -2.93 -6.97
CA ILE A 19 -29.28 -3.81 -6.57
C ILE A 19 -28.65 -4.47 -7.79
N MET A 20 -29.46 -4.99 -8.69
CA MET A 20 -28.95 -5.60 -9.95
C MET A 20 -28.21 -4.58 -10.82
N ALA A 21 -28.72 -3.37 -10.94
CA ALA A 21 -28.08 -2.29 -11.69
C ALA A 21 -26.70 -1.91 -11.09
N ILE A 22 -26.64 -1.78 -9.76
CA ILE A 22 -25.38 -1.54 -9.04
C ILE A 22 -24.39 -2.71 -9.27
N PHE A 23 -24.87 -3.95 -9.12
CA PHE A 23 -24.04 -5.12 -9.37
C PHE A 23 -23.53 -5.14 -10.82
N CYS A 24 -24.39 -4.95 -11.80
CA CYS A 24 -24.00 -4.90 -13.21
C CYS A 24 -22.98 -3.75 -13.45
N TYR A 25 -23.19 -2.59 -12.86
CA TYR A 25 -22.24 -1.48 -12.98
C TYR A 25 -20.85 -1.86 -12.51
N PHE A 26 -20.70 -2.48 -11.35
CA PHE A 26 -19.39 -2.77 -10.77
C PHE A 26 -18.73 -4.06 -11.29
N PHE A 27 -19.49 -5.05 -11.73
CA PHE A 27 -18.97 -6.39 -12.02
C PHE A 27 -19.06 -6.80 -13.49
N VAL A 28 -19.87 -6.12 -14.30
CA VAL A 28 -20.05 -6.48 -15.71
C VAL A 28 -19.33 -5.49 -16.63
N GLY A 29 -18.62 -6.02 -17.63
CA GLY A 29 -17.91 -5.23 -18.63
C GLY A 29 -16.40 -5.39 -18.55
N ARG A 30 -15.70 -4.46 -19.20
CA ARG A 30 -14.23 -4.39 -19.23
C ARG A 30 -13.80 -2.96 -18.97
N ALA A 31 -12.65 -2.80 -18.33
CA ALA A 31 -12.00 -1.50 -18.19
C ALA A 31 -11.37 -1.08 -19.52
N VAL A 32 -11.17 0.22 -19.69
CA VAL A 32 -10.25 0.76 -20.70
C VAL A 32 -8.83 0.51 -20.17
N ILE A 33 -8.03 -0.22 -20.94
CA ILE A 33 -6.64 -0.56 -20.55
C ILE A 33 -5.79 0.68 -20.72
N ALA A 34 -4.93 0.98 -19.74
CA ALA A 34 -3.94 2.05 -19.88
C ALA A 34 -2.91 1.69 -20.95
N GLU A 35 -2.56 2.67 -21.79
CA GLU A 35 -1.55 2.47 -22.86
C GLU A 35 -0.15 2.31 -22.27
N ASP A 36 0.19 3.16 -21.28
CA ASP A 36 1.47 3.12 -20.59
C ASP A 36 1.24 2.79 -19.11
N ILE A 37 1.94 1.78 -18.61
CA ILE A 37 1.87 1.37 -17.21
C ILE A 37 3.22 1.57 -16.54
N THR A 38 3.22 2.37 -15.49
CA THR A 38 4.38 2.55 -14.61
C THR A 38 4.41 1.44 -13.56
N TRP A 39 5.50 0.70 -13.53
CA TRP A 39 5.77 -0.31 -12.50
C TRP A 39 6.80 0.21 -11.49
N GLY A 40 6.56 -0.08 -10.22
CA GLY A 40 7.46 0.19 -9.10
C GLY A 40 7.45 -0.96 -8.11
N VAL A 41 8.21 -0.82 -7.05
CA VAL A 41 8.22 -1.76 -5.92
C VAL A 41 8.14 -1.01 -4.60
N ASP A 42 7.58 -1.65 -3.59
CA ASP A 42 7.76 -1.27 -2.20
C ASP A 42 9.08 -1.84 -1.68
N PHE A 43 9.80 -1.08 -0.87
CA PHE A 43 10.99 -1.55 -0.18
C PHE A 43 10.93 -1.22 1.30
N SER A 44 11.14 -2.24 2.13
CA SER A 44 11.26 -2.14 3.57
C SER A 44 12.61 -2.70 4.02
N GLN A 45 13.46 -1.84 4.61
CA GLN A 45 14.70 -2.28 5.26
C GLN A 45 14.40 -3.29 6.35
N MET A 46 13.40 -3.02 7.20
CA MET A 46 12.98 -3.92 8.28
C MET A 46 12.65 -5.32 7.76
N GLN A 47 11.84 -5.42 6.70
CA GLN A 47 11.48 -6.73 6.13
C GLN A 47 12.69 -7.46 5.57
N THR A 48 13.62 -6.73 4.98
CA THR A 48 14.88 -7.31 4.48
C THR A 48 15.69 -7.93 5.61
N GLU A 49 15.82 -7.23 6.74
CA GLU A 49 16.57 -7.72 7.91
C GLU A 49 15.87 -8.91 8.58
N VAL A 50 14.53 -8.88 8.66
CA VAL A 50 13.73 -10.01 9.15
C VAL A 50 13.95 -11.29 8.32
N LEU A 51 14.14 -11.14 7.01
CA LEU A 51 14.47 -12.26 6.12
C LEU A 51 15.96 -12.70 6.20
N GLY A 52 16.75 -12.09 7.08
CA GLY A 52 18.18 -12.39 7.24
C GLY A 52 19.06 -11.92 6.10
N LEU A 53 18.59 -10.96 5.29
CA LEU A 53 19.32 -10.41 4.15
C LEU A 53 20.08 -9.13 4.53
N ASN A 54 21.14 -8.85 3.78
CA ASN A 54 21.77 -7.53 3.85
C ASN A 54 20.92 -6.51 3.08
N TRP A 55 20.34 -5.55 3.79
CA TRP A 55 19.41 -4.61 3.19
C TRP A 55 20.05 -3.67 2.16
N LYS A 56 21.35 -3.30 2.32
CA LYS A 56 22.05 -2.48 1.34
C LYS A 56 22.29 -3.24 0.03
N GLU A 57 22.71 -4.50 0.13
CA GLU A 57 22.88 -5.37 -1.04
C GLU A 57 21.54 -5.61 -1.74
N THR A 58 20.48 -5.87 -0.97
CA THR A 58 19.12 -6.05 -1.51
C THR A 58 18.64 -4.79 -2.23
N TYR A 59 18.79 -3.62 -1.62
CA TYR A 59 18.40 -2.34 -2.23
C TYR A 59 19.17 -2.09 -3.53
N LEU A 60 20.49 -2.32 -3.54
CA LEU A 60 21.30 -2.20 -4.74
C LEU A 60 20.93 -3.21 -5.82
N ALA A 61 20.57 -4.45 -5.45
CA ALA A 61 20.10 -5.43 -6.41
C ALA A 61 18.77 -4.99 -7.06
N ILE A 62 17.84 -4.40 -6.28
CA ILE A 62 16.58 -3.86 -6.78
C ILE A 62 16.80 -2.76 -7.82
N ILE A 63 17.65 -1.79 -7.52
CA ILE A 63 17.85 -0.66 -8.43
C ILE A 63 18.80 -0.95 -9.60
N ASN A 64 19.80 -1.85 -9.45
CA ASN A 64 20.81 -2.12 -10.47
C ASN A 64 20.54 -3.39 -11.28
N ASP A 65 20.19 -4.53 -10.64
CA ASP A 65 19.97 -5.81 -11.32
C ASP A 65 18.52 -5.94 -11.80
N LEU A 66 17.53 -5.66 -10.93
CA LEU A 66 16.13 -5.67 -11.32
C LEU A 66 15.81 -4.48 -12.25
N GLY A 67 16.47 -3.35 -12.07
CA GLY A 67 16.36 -2.18 -12.95
C GLY A 67 15.16 -1.29 -12.64
N VAL A 68 14.66 -1.34 -11.41
CA VAL A 68 13.53 -0.55 -10.94
C VAL A 68 13.79 0.95 -11.08
N LYS A 69 12.77 1.69 -11.57
CA LYS A 69 12.81 3.15 -11.75
C LYS A 69 11.87 3.89 -10.79
N ASN A 70 10.98 3.17 -10.12
CA ASN A 70 10.04 3.73 -9.16
C ASN A 70 10.05 2.86 -7.90
N ILE A 71 10.25 3.46 -6.74
CA ILE A 71 10.31 2.75 -5.46
C ILE A 71 9.48 3.49 -4.41
N LYS A 72 8.72 2.76 -3.63
CA LYS A 72 8.10 3.28 -2.42
C LYS A 72 8.96 2.83 -1.23
N ILE A 73 9.37 3.76 -0.38
CA ILE A 73 10.17 3.46 0.81
C ILE A 73 9.38 3.80 2.08
N HIS A 74 9.54 2.94 3.06
CA HIS A 74 8.89 3.05 4.37
C HIS A 74 9.89 3.57 5.40
N THR A 75 9.40 4.45 6.28
CA THR A 75 10.18 4.99 7.38
C THR A 75 9.55 4.53 8.68
N GLN A 76 10.19 3.62 9.39
CA GLN A 76 9.76 3.24 10.73
C GLN A 76 10.22 4.31 11.72
N TRP A 77 9.26 4.99 12.37
CA TRP A 77 9.58 6.07 13.30
C TRP A 77 10.43 5.61 14.49
N ASP A 78 10.15 4.43 15.03
CA ASP A 78 10.93 3.81 16.12
C ASP A 78 12.40 3.57 15.77
N TRP A 79 12.72 3.42 14.47
CA TRP A 79 14.10 3.30 13.98
C TRP A 79 14.78 4.67 13.77
N ILE A 80 13.99 5.66 13.39
CA ILE A 80 14.49 7.03 13.19
C ILE A 80 14.68 7.73 14.52
N GLU A 81 13.75 7.59 15.47
CA GLU A 81 13.78 8.26 16.76
C GLU A 81 13.60 7.25 17.91
N GLY A 82 14.42 6.20 17.92
CA GLY A 82 14.40 5.17 18.98
C GLY A 82 14.64 5.77 20.38
N LYS A 83 15.32 6.90 20.46
CA LYS A 83 15.47 7.72 21.67
C LYS A 83 14.89 9.09 21.39
N LYS A 84 14.08 9.60 22.32
CA LYS A 84 13.38 10.87 22.18
C LYS A 84 14.35 12.04 21.85
N ASP A 85 13.98 12.82 20.85
CA ASP A 85 14.71 13.98 20.32
C ASP A 85 16.12 13.64 19.75
N ASP A 86 16.39 12.36 19.44
CA ASP A 86 17.64 11.86 18.87
C ASP A 86 17.36 11.12 17.55
N TYR A 87 17.51 11.84 16.43
CA TYR A 87 17.13 11.35 15.10
C TYR A 87 18.28 10.68 14.34
N TYR A 88 18.09 9.44 13.90
CA TYR A 88 19.01 8.69 13.07
C TYR A 88 18.49 8.54 11.64
N PHE A 89 18.99 9.35 10.73
CA PHE A 89 18.57 9.33 9.31
C PHE A 89 19.55 8.65 8.36
N ASN A 90 20.70 8.15 8.84
CA ASN A 90 21.78 7.72 7.96
C ASN A 90 21.37 6.64 6.94
N ASP A 91 20.50 5.70 7.33
CA ASP A 91 20.07 4.62 6.45
C ASP A 91 19.11 5.12 5.37
N ILE A 92 18.21 6.02 5.73
CA ILE A 92 17.29 6.64 4.75
C ILE A 92 18.04 7.61 3.84
N ASP A 93 18.98 8.40 4.37
CA ASP A 93 19.86 9.26 3.57
C ASP A 93 20.59 8.45 2.50
N TRP A 94 21.11 7.27 2.89
CA TRP A 94 21.79 6.37 1.98
C TRP A 94 20.84 5.83 0.90
N GLN A 95 19.64 5.35 1.25
CA GLN A 95 18.63 4.84 0.32
C GLN A 95 18.26 5.92 -0.71
N ILE A 96 17.93 7.12 -0.26
CA ILE A 96 17.56 8.24 -1.11
C ILE A 96 18.73 8.66 -2.02
N GLN A 97 19.96 8.67 -1.50
CA GLN A 97 21.14 9.01 -2.29
C GLN A 97 21.40 7.97 -3.40
N GLN A 98 21.24 6.66 -3.12
CA GLN A 98 21.37 5.63 -4.14
C GLN A 98 20.28 5.76 -5.22
N ALA A 99 19.05 5.98 -4.83
CA ALA A 99 17.94 6.23 -5.76
C ALA A 99 18.24 7.44 -6.66
N LYS A 100 18.63 8.57 -6.06
CA LYS A 100 18.99 9.81 -6.78
C LYS A 100 20.11 9.56 -7.80
N ASN A 101 21.19 8.87 -7.41
CA ASN A 101 22.32 8.56 -8.28
C ASN A 101 21.93 7.73 -9.51
N LYS A 102 20.85 6.95 -9.41
CA LYS A 102 20.32 6.07 -10.47
C LYS A 102 19.10 6.60 -11.19
N GLY A 103 18.65 7.82 -10.85
CA GLY A 103 17.45 8.42 -11.42
C GLY A 103 16.16 7.67 -11.04
N VAL A 104 16.17 6.96 -9.91
CA VAL A 104 14.98 6.27 -9.37
C VAL A 104 14.10 7.27 -8.64
N LYS A 105 12.80 7.23 -8.92
CA LYS A 105 11.78 8.07 -8.30
C LYS A 105 11.24 7.41 -7.04
N ILE A 106 10.99 8.21 -6.02
CA ILE A 106 10.60 7.74 -4.70
C ILE A 106 9.19 8.22 -4.34
N ILE A 107 8.33 7.31 -3.89
CA ILE A 107 7.22 7.62 -2.99
C ILE A 107 7.74 7.41 -1.58
N TYR A 108 7.67 8.45 -0.75
CA TYR A 108 8.17 8.40 0.63
C TYR A 108 6.99 8.34 1.60
N VAL A 109 6.93 7.25 2.39
CA VAL A 109 5.89 7.06 3.41
C VAL A 109 6.33 7.72 4.71
N VAL A 110 5.47 8.55 5.29
CA VAL A 110 5.71 9.26 6.55
C VAL A 110 4.48 9.16 7.45
N GLY A 111 4.71 9.12 8.75
CA GLY A 111 3.69 8.98 9.78
C GLY A 111 4.00 7.81 10.72
N ILE A 112 3.09 7.49 11.61
CA ILE A 112 3.26 6.41 12.59
C ILE A 112 2.96 5.04 11.99
N LYS A 113 1.96 4.96 11.08
CA LYS A 113 1.58 3.75 10.37
C LYS A 113 2.25 3.71 9.01
N SER A 114 3.38 3.03 8.92
CA SER A 114 4.23 3.05 7.73
C SER A 114 4.29 1.72 6.97
N GLY A 115 3.42 0.75 7.30
CA GLY A 115 3.40 -0.57 6.69
C GLY A 115 4.41 -1.55 7.31
N ARG A 116 4.19 -2.84 7.03
CA ARG A 116 4.80 -3.99 7.69
C ARG A 116 4.36 -4.11 9.15
N TRP A 117 4.22 -5.36 9.60
CA TRP A 117 3.83 -5.63 11.00
C TRP A 117 4.87 -5.04 11.98
N PRO A 118 4.49 -4.34 13.05
CA PRO A 118 3.12 -4.17 13.59
C PRO A 118 2.27 -3.07 12.95
N GLU A 119 2.63 -2.52 11.82
CA GLU A 119 2.01 -1.44 11.05
C GLU A 119 2.28 -0.05 11.65
N CYS A 120 1.93 0.18 12.92
CA CYS A 120 2.29 1.40 13.63
C CYS A 120 3.64 1.23 14.35
N HIS A 121 4.59 2.06 13.95
CA HIS A 121 5.98 2.02 14.42
C HIS A 121 6.27 3.14 15.40
N ALA A 122 5.49 3.18 16.50
CA ALA A 122 5.67 4.15 17.56
C ALA A 122 6.91 3.84 18.42
N PRO A 123 7.82 4.80 18.64
CA PRO A 123 8.93 4.61 19.58
C PRO A 123 8.45 4.24 20.99
N ALA A 124 9.18 3.34 21.66
CA ALA A 124 8.79 2.84 22.98
C ALA A 124 8.60 3.94 24.04
N TRP A 125 9.35 5.05 23.94
CA TRP A 125 9.23 6.19 24.85
C TRP A 125 7.88 6.91 24.77
N MET A 126 7.13 6.77 23.67
CA MET A 126 5.80 7.36 23.50
C MET A 126 4.76 6.80 24.46
N THR A 127 4.92 5.58 24.95
CA THR A 127 3.93 4.92 25.85
C THR A 127 3.74 5.67 27.17
N SER A 128 4.69 6.53 27.55
CA SER A 128 4.59 7.37 28.77
C SER A 128 3.85 8.68 28.57
N LEU A 129 3.46 9.01 27.34
CA LEU A 129 2.83 10.27 26.97
C LEU A 129 1.30 10.12 26.93
N SER A 130 0.58 11.22 27.19
CA SER A 130 -0.86 11.28 26.91
C SER A 130 -1.13 11.24 25.41
N ASP A 131 -2.36 10.87 25.01
CA ASP A 131 -2.77 10.81 23.60
C ASP A 131 -2.48 12.12 22.84
N GLN A 132 -2.77 13.26 23.44
CA GLN A 132 -2.47 14.56 22.82
C GLN A 132 -0.96 14.77 22.63
N GLN A 133 -0.16 14.44 23.63
CA GLN A 133 1.31 14.54 23.52
C GLN A 133 1.86 13.57 22.47
N GLN A 134 1.28 12.36 22.34
CA GLN A 134 1.65 11.42 21.27
C GLN A 134 1.37 12.02 19.89
N LYS A 135 0.18 12.58 19.68
CA LYS A 135 -0.20 13.27 18.43
C LYS A 135 0.75 14.43 18.10
N ASP A 136 1.07 15.25 19.10
CA ASP A 136 2.01 16.36 18.90
C ASP A 136 3.39 15.85 18.44
N LYS A 137 3.86 14.72 19.01
CA LYS A 137 5.13 14.10 18.61
C LYS A 137 5.10 13.47 17.23
N VAL A 138 3.99 12.89 16.78
CA VAL A 138 3.81 12.44 15.39
C VAL A 138 3.97 13.63 14.43
N LEU A 139 3.35 14.77 14.74
CA LEU A 139 3.47 15.96 13.89
C LEU A 139 4.90 16.54 13.90
N GLU A 140 5.60 16.50 15.03
CA GLU A 140 7.02 16.89 15.10
C GLU A 140 7.88 15.95 14.22
N TYR A 141 7.71 14.64 14.32
CA TYR A 141 8.41 13.66 13.50
C TYR A 141 8.17 13.88 12.00
N ILE A 142 6.91 14.02 11.59
CA ILE A 142 6.55 14.33 10.20
C ILE A 142 7.25 15.59 9.71
N LYS A 143 7.26 16.63 10.55
CA LYS A 143 7.93 17.90 10.24
C LYS A 143 9.44 17.71 10.01
N GLU A 144 10.12 16.98 10.90
CA GLU A 144 11.56 16.74 10.77
C GLU A 144 11.89 15.98 9.48
N VAL A 145 11.13 14.93 9.16
CA VAL A 145 11.29 14.14 7.93
C VAL A 145 11.06 15.02 6.69
N VAL A 146 9.94 15.74 6.62
CA VAL A 146 9.59 16.54 5.45
C VAL A 146 10.60 17.68 5.23
N LEU A 147 10.99 18.39 6.28
CA LEU A 147 11.98 19.47 6.17
C LEU A 147 13.35 18.95 5.71
N ARG A 148 13.74 17.75 6.13
CA ARG A 148 14.98 17.13 5.71
C ARG A 148 15.03 16.80 4.22
N TYR A 149 13.90 16.34 3.67
CA TYR A 149 13.90 15.72 2.34
C TYR A 149 13.12 16.49 1.27
N LYS A 150 12.38 17.54 1.60
CA LYS A 150 11.54 18.29 0.64
C LYS A 150 12.30 18.84 -0.57
N ASP A 151 13.59 19.14 -0.44
CA ASP A 151 14.39 19.64 -1.55
C ASP A 151 15.06 18.54 -2.39
N ASN A 152 14.78 17.25 -2.07
CA ASN A 152 15.36 16.14 -2.80
C ASN A 152 14.49 15.79 -4.03
N GLY A 153 15.03 16.01 -5.23
CA GLY A 153 14.31 15.77 -6.49
C GLY A 153 14.01 14.30 -6.83
N ALA A 154 14.56 13.34 -6.08
CA ALA A 154 14.21 11.92 -6.26
C ALA A 154 12.82 11.61 -5.67
N ILE A 155 12.40 12.32 -4.61
CA ILE A 155 11.08 12.15 -4.01
C ILE A 155 10.05 12.86 -4.90
N ILE A 156 9.07 12.11 -5.38
CA ILE A 156 8.02 12.63 -6.27
C ILE A 156 6.65 12.73 -5.59
N ASN A 157 6.42 11.97 -4.52
CA ASN A 157 5.20 12.00 -3.72
C ASN A 157 5.53 11.78 -2.25
N TRP A 158 4.74 12.38 -1.38
CA TRP A 158 4.59 11.99 0.01
C TRP A 158 3.39 11.05 0.14
N GLN A 159 3.56 9.93 0.80
CA GLN A 159 2.43 9.16 1.30
C GLN A 159 2.32 9.43 2.80
N VAL A 160 1.20 10.00 3.24
CA VAL A 160 0.94 10.22 4.67
C VAL A 160 0.19 9.02 5.19
N GLU A 161 0.80 8.31 6.12
CA GLU A 161 0.33 7.08 6.72
C GLU A 161 0.13 5.92 5.70
N ASN A 162 0.08 4.69 6.16
CA ASN A 162 -0.25 3.52 5.36
C ASN A 162 -1.64 3.01 5.73
N GLU A 163 -2.58 2.98 4.79
CA GLU A 163 -3.97 2.57 5.02
C GLU A 163 -4.58 3.14 6.32
N PRO A 164 -4.51 4.48 6.56
CA PRO A 164 -4.90 5.06 7.85
C PRO A 164 -6.38 4.84 8.20
N LEU A 165 -7.21 4.62 7.19
CA LEU A 165 -8.66 4.42 7.35
C LEU A 165 -9.05 2.95 7.56
N PHE A 166 -8.09 2.04 7.45
CA PHE A 166 -8.30 0.61 7.60
C PHE A 166 -7.77 0.12 8.96
N LYS A 167 -8.67 -0.39 9.82
CA LYS A 167 -8.33 -0.89 11.16
C LYS A 167 -7.55 -2.22 11.07
N PHE A 168 -6.24 -2.10 10.93
CA PHE A 168 -5.32 -3.21 10.86
C PHE A 168 -3.98 -2.82 11.51
N GLY A 169 -3.39 -3.72 12.31
CA GLY A 169 -2.14 -3.48 13.00
C GLY A 169 -2.29 -3.10 14.48
N GLU A 170 -1.16 -2.98 15.16
CA GLU A 170 -1.03 -2.62 16.58
C GLU A 170 -0.75 -1.11 16.69
N CYS A 171 -1.81 -0.30 16.64
CA CYS A 171 -1.72 1.15 16.70
C CYS A 171 -2.19 1.68 18.07
N PRO A 172 -1.78 2.89 18.48
CA PRO A 172 -2.33 3.55 19.64
C PRO A 172 -3.87 3.64 19.57
N ALA A 173 -4.54 3.55 20.73
CA ALA A 173 -6.01 3.50 20.78
C ALA A 173 -6.68 4.72 20.09
N TRP A 174 -6.09 5.90 20.22
CA TRP A 174 -6.60 7.14 19.58
C TRP A 174 -6.49 7.16 18.05
N TYR A 175 -5.61 6.34 17.46
CA TYR A 175 -5.23 6.44 16.04
C TYR A 175 -6.43 6.33 15.07
N TYR A 176 -7.32 5.36 15.32
CA TYR A 176 -8.48 5.14 14.44
C TYR A 176 -9.74 5.92 14.85
N ASP A 177 -9.72 6.59 15.99
CA ASP A 177 -10.88 7.28 16.54
C ASP A 177 -10.85 8.80 16.27
N ASP A 178 -9.72 9.33 15.74
CA ASP A 178 -9.54 10.74 15.42
C ASP A 178 -9.32 10.97 13.92
N GLY A 179 -10.41 11.00 13.15
CA GLY A 179 -10.35 11.27 11.71
C GLY A 179 -9.83 12.67 11.37
N GLU A 180 -9.92 13.65 12.28
CA GLU A 180 -9.38 15.00 12.08
C GLU A 180 -7.84 15.02 12.19
N PHE A 181 -7.25 14.04 12.86
CA PHE A 181 -5.79 14.01 13.03
C PHE A 181 -5.08 13.75 11.71
N LEU A 182 -5.57 12.81 10.90
CA LEU A 182 -5.04 12.55 9.56
C LEU A 182 -5.09 13.81 8.67
N GLU A 183 -6.15 14.62 8.78
CA GLU A 183 -6.22 15.88 8.03
C GLU A 183 -5.14 16.88 8.50
N LYS A 184 -4.83 16.93 9.82
CA LYS A 184 -3.75 17.77 10.35
C LYS A 184 -2.38 17.34 9.84
N GLU A 185 -2.11 16.03 9.76
CA GLU A 185 -0.87 15.50 9.19
C GLU A 185 -0.72 15.91 7.72
N VAL A 186 -1.77 15.72 6.90
CA VAL A 186 -1.78 16.12 5.49
C VAL A 186 -1.58 17.63 5.34
N GLN A 187 -2.26 18.43 6.12
CA GLN A 187 -2.11 19.91 6.10
C GLN A 187 -0.70 20.33 6.49
N LEU A 188 -0.09 19.68 7.47
CA LEU A 188 1.28 19.92 7.86
C LEU A 188 2.24 19.63 6.70
N VAL A 189 2.16 18.45 6.09
CA VAL A 189 3.02 18.10 4.95
C VAL A 189 2.84 19.10 3.81
N LYS A 190 1.60 19.46 3.45
CA LYS A 190 1.32 20.48 2.41
C LYS A 190 1.89 21.85 2.74
N SER A 191 1.87 22.26 4.02
CA SER A 191 2.42 23.54 4.45
C SER A 191 3.95 23.60 4.34
N LEU A 192 4.61 22.45 4.48
CA LEU A 192 6.07 22.32 4.43
C LEU A 192 6.60 22.08 3.02
N ASP A 193 5.83 21.36 2.22
CA ASP A 193 6.11 21.03 0.82
C ASP A 193 4.83 21.00 -0.03
N SER A 194 4.51 22.12 -0.63
CA SER A 194 3.35 22.28 -1.52
C SER A 194 3.62 21.80 -2.96
N SER A 195 4.84 21.41 -3.26
CA SER A 195 5.26 21.06 -4.64
C SER A 195 4.94 19.63 -5.03
N ARG A 196 4.80 18.72 -4.04
CA ARG A 196 4.57 17.31 -4.27
C ARG A 196 3.16 16.89 -3.93
N PRO A 197 2.51 16.05 -4.78
CA PRO A 197 1.21 15.48 -4.46
C PRO A 197 1.30 14.55 -3.24
N ILE A 198 0.26 14.59 -2.40
CA ILE A 198 0.10 13.72 -1.24
C ILE A 198 -0.78 12.52 -1.60
N ILE A 199 -0.29 11.34 -1.29
CA ILE A 199 -1.02 10.08 -1.39
C ILE A 199 -1.61 9.74 -0.02
N ILE A 200 -2.88 9.39 0.02
CA ILE A 200 -3.51 8.67 1.12
C ILE A 200 -3.92 7.31 0.60
N SER A 201 -3.45 6.27 1.28
CA SER A 201 -3.76 4.90 0.89
C SER A 201 -4.99 4.36 1.60
N ASP A 202 -5.68 3.44 0.94
CA ASP A 202 -6.88 2.79 1.45
C ASP A 202 -6.99 1.37 0.89
N SER A 203 -7.72 0.49 1.58
CA SER A 203 -7.92 -0.88 1.12
C SER A 203 -8.59 -0.93 -0.25
N GLY A 204 -7.95 -1.62 -1.19
CA GLY A 204 -8.50 -1.79 -2.52
C GLY A 204 -9.79 -2.61 -2.54
N GLU A 205 -9.87 -3.60 -1.66
CA GLU A 205 -10.96 -4.57 -1.60
C GLU A 205 -12.10 -4.11 -0.68
N GLN A 206 -11.79 -3.52 0.47
CA GLN A 206 -12.75 -3.31 1.56
C GLN A 206 -13.28 -1.89 1.67
N SER A 207 -12.68 -0.91 0.97
CA SER A 207 -13.10 0.49 0.99
C SER A 207 -13.71 0.94 -0.32
N ASN A 208 -14.50 2.03 -0.27
CA ASN A 208 -14.97 2.75 -1.47
C ASN A 208 -14.03 3.85 -1.94
N TRP A 209 -12.95 4.16 -1.20
CA TRP A 209 -11.91 5.15 -1.44
C TRP A 209 -12.33 6.61 -1.30
N PHE A 210 -13.58 6.90 -0.91
CA PHE A 210 -14.10 8.27 -0.91
C PHE A 210 -13.53 9.10 0.23
N GLU A 211 -13.32 8.49 1.41
CA GLU A 211 -12.73 9.22 2.53
C GLU A 211 -11.26 9.61 2.22
N ALA A 212 -10.48 8.69 1.67
CA ALA A 212 -9.13 9.00 1.19
C ALA A 212 -9.15 10.10 0.11
N ALA A 213 -10.11 10.04 -0.83
CA ALA A 213 -10.22 11.02 -1.92
C ALA A 213 -10.57 12.44 -1.46
N LYS A 214 -11.21 12.61 -0.28
CA LYS A 214 -11.52 13.93 0.27
C LYS A 214 -10.26 14.70 0.65
N ILE A 215 -9.25 14.01 1.16
CA ILE A 215 -8.05 14.63 1.76
C ILE A 215 -6.78 14.48 0.90
N ALA A 216 -6.69 13.43 0.08
CA ALA A 216 -5.55 13.16 -0.79
C ALA A 216 -5.48 14.07 -2.02
N ASP A 217 -4.30 14.19 -2.61
CA ASP A 217 -4.13 14.66 -3.99
C ASP A 217 -4.23 13.49 -4.97
N VAL A 218 -3.74 12.30 -4.56
CA VAL A 218 -3.84 11.03 -5.29
C VAL A 218 -4.27 9.95 -4.32
N VAL A 219 -5.24 9.12 -4.70
CA VAL A 219 -5.65 7.97 -3.88
C VAL A 219 -4.72 6.79 -4.17
N GLY A 220 -4.03 6.31 -3.15
CA GLY A 220 -3.32 5.04 -3.18
C GLY A 220 -4.28 3.89 -2.84
N ILE A 221 -4.17 2.77 -3.52
CA ILE A 221 -4.93 1.58 -3.13
C ILE A 221 -4.02 0.38 -3.00
N THR A 222 -4.41 -0.56 -2.14
CA THR A 222 -3.82 -1.89 -2.09
C THR A 222 -4.57 -2.85 -3.03
N MET A 223 -3.93 -3.96 -3.41
CA MET A 223 -4.54 -4.98 -4.27
C MET A 223 -4.04 -6.37 -3.86
N TYR A 224 -4.78 -6.97 -2.93
CA TYR A 224 -4.49 -8.29 -2.39
C TYR A 224 -5.48 -9.32 -2.95
N ARG A 225 -4.95 -10.25 -3.75
CA ARG A 225 -5.76 -11.19 -4.54
C ARG A 225 -6.03 -12.50 -3.81
N GLU A 226 -5.04 -13.03 -3.13
CA GLU A 226 -5.11 -14.31 -2.43
C GLU A 226 -4.52 -14.16 -1.02
N VAL A 227 -5.35 -14.29 0.00
CA VAL A 227 -4.98 -14.05 1.39
C VAL A 227 -5.50 -15.13 2.32
N TRP A 228 -4.83 -15.35 3.43
CA TRP A 228 -5.38 -16.09 4.54
C TRP A 228 -6.36 -15.21 5.33
N ALA A 229 -7.60 -15.68 5.47
CA ALA A 229 -8.60 -15.02 6.30
C ALA A 229 -8.73 -15.74 7.64
N HIS A 230 -8.49 -15.00 8.71
CA HIS A 230 -8.74 -15.48 10.06
C HIS A 230 -10.23 -15.41 10.39
N ILE A 231 -10.79 -16.48 10.97
CA ILE A 231 -12.16 -16.49 11.49
C ILE A 231 -12.14 -16.49 13.02
N THR A 232 -11.28 -17.33 13.62
CA THR A 232 -11.02 -17.38 15.06
C THR A 232 -9.55 -17.71 15.29
N ASP A 233 -9.07 -17.59 16.53
CA ASP A 233 -7.71 -18.00 16.91
C ASP A 233 -7.44 -19.45 16.47
N GLY A 234 -6.47 -19.60 15.56
CA GLY A 234 -6.04 -20.90 15.05
C GLY A 234 -6.87 -21.48 13.90
N TRP A 235 -7.97 -20.83 13.47
CA TRP A 235 -8.77 -21.31 12.35
C TRP A 235 -9.02 -20.21 11.30
N GLY A 236 -8.87 -20.58 10.05
CA GLY A 236 -9.06 -19.70 8.90
C GLY A 236 -8.99 -20.48 7.59
N PHE A 237 -9.06 -19.79 6.47
CA PHE A 237 -8.93 -20.38 5.14
C PHE A 237 -8.38 -19.36 4.14
N TYR A 238 -7.86 -19.88 3.03
CA TYR A 238 -7.41 -19.04 1.93
C TYR A 238 -8.60 -18.52 1.14
N ILE A 239 -8.63 -17.21 0.92
CA ILE A 239 -9.65 -16.53 0.11
C ILE A 239 -8.98 -15.93 -1.11
N LYS A 240 -9.60 -16.15 -2.25
CA LYS A 240 -9.31 -15.38 -3.46
C LYS A 240 -10.33 -14.25 -3.59
N SER A 241 -9.85 -13.03 -3.75
CA SER A 241 -10.72 -11.86 -3.97
C SER A 241 -11.62 -12.09 -5.18
N PHE A 242 -12.92 -11.89 -5.00
CA PHE A 242 -13.95 -12.02 -6.03
C PHE A 242 -14.10 -10.76 -6.89
N LEU A 243 -13.45 -9.66 -6.52
CA LEU A 243 -13.52 -8.42 -7.26
C LEU A 243 -12.95 -8.62 -8.66
N SER A 244 -13.66 -8.13 -9.65
CA SER A 244 -13.20 -8.14 -11.04
C SER A 244 -12.33 -6.90 -11.34
N PRO A 245 -11.47 -6.92 -12.36
CA PRO A 245 -10.68 -5.74 -12.73
C PRO A 245 -11.56 -4.51 -13.02
N VAL A 246 -12.73 -4.71 -13.62
CA VAL A 246 -13.66 -3.61 -13.92
C VAL A 246 -14.19 -2.92 -12.66
N THR A 247 -14.24 -3.61 -11.52
CA THR A 247 -14.64 -3.02 -10.24
C THR A 247 -13.68 -1.90 -9.82
N TYR A 248 -12.36 -2.14 -9.91
CA TYR A 248 -11.34 -1.13 -9.63
C TYR A 248 -11.46 0.06 -10.58
N TRP A 249 -11.63 -0.19 -11.87
CA TRP A 249 -11.85 0.86 -12.86
C TRP A 249 -13.06 1.72 -12.55
N ARG A 250 -14.21 1.09 -12.21
CA ARG A 250 -15.44 1.82 -11.87
C ARG A 250 -15.29 2.65 -10.60
N LYS A 251 -14.63 2.11 -9.58
CA LYS A 251 -14.32 2.88 -8.36
C LYS A 251 -13.42 4.08 -8.68
N ALA A 252 -12.37 3.89 -9.48
CA ALA A 252 -11.48 4.97 -9.90
C ALA A 252 -12.23 6.05 -10.73
N LEU A 253 -13.14 5.66 -11.63
CA LEU A 253 -14.01 6.60 -12.35
C LEU A 253 -14.90 7.41 -11.41
N LEU A 254 -15.45 6.80 -10.35
CA LEU A 254 -16.26 7.52 -9.36
C LEU A 254 -15.40 8.50 -8.56
N VAL A 255 -14.19 8.09 -8.13
CA VAL A 255 -13.23 8.99 -7.46
C VAL A 255 -12.89 10.17 -8.37
N LYS A 256 -12.56 9.91 -9.64
CA LYS A 256 -12.27 10.97 -10.61
C LYS A 256 -13.46 11.91 -10.82
N LYS A 257 -14.67 11.34 -10.95
CA LYS A 257 -15.89 12.11 -11.20
C LYS A 257 -16.31 13.00 -10.02
N PHE A 258 -16.24 12.49 -8.79
CA PHE A 258 -16.75 13.20 -7.62
C PHE A 258 -15.71 14.06 -6.92
N PHE A 259 -14.42 13.69 -7.01
CA PHE A 259 -13.35 14.36 -6.27
C PHE A 259 -12.27 14.94 -7.19
N GLY A 260 -12.28 14.64 -8.50
CA GLY A 260 -11.24 15.09 -9.44
C GLY A 260 -9.88 14.41 -9.25
N LYS A 261 -9.79 13.37 -8.42
CA LYS A 261 -8.53 12.73 -8.03
C LYS A 261 -8.21 11.52 -8.90
N ASP A 262 -6.92 11.25 -9.08
CA ASP A 262 -6.43 10.03 -9.72
C ASP A 262 -6.24 8.92 -8.67
N VAL A 263 -6.26 7.68 -9.14
CA VAL A 263 -6.08 6.48 -8.32
C VAL A 263 -4.89 5.69 -8.84
N MET A 264 -4.02 5.20 -7.95
CA MET A 264 -2.90 4.34 -8.26
C MET A 264 -2.83 3.16 -7.29
N CYS A 265 -2.34 2.02 -7.74
CA CYS A 265 -2.10 0.87 -6.87
C CYS A 265 -0.70 0.99 -6.25
N ILE A 266 -0.65 1.27 -4.94
CA ILE A 266 0.60 1.45 -4.21
C ILE A 266 1.07 0.17 -3.49
N GLU A 267 0.25 -0.89 -3.50
CA GLU A 267 0.60 -2.22 -3.02
C GLU A 267 -0.11 -3.28 -3.87
N LEU A 268 0.58 -3.80 -4.87
CA LEU A 268 0.12 -4.98 -5.60
C LEU A 268 0.74 -6.22 -4.98
N GLN A 269 -0.09 -7.15 -4.50
CA GLN A 269 0.36 -8.38 -3.87
C GLN A 269 1.37 -9.13 -4.74
N ALA A 270 2.57 -9.32 -4.20
CA ALA A 270 3.63 -10.04 -4.85
C ALA A 270 4.50 -10.86 -3.88
N GLU A 271 4.05 -11.02 -2.64
CA GLU A 271 4.60 -11.93 -1.65
C GLU A 271 3.49 -12.79 -1.03
N PRO A 272 3.82 -13.88 -0.34
CA PRO A 272 2.84 -14.74 0.29
C PRO A 272 2.06 -14.04 1.40
N TRP A 273 0.76 -14.38 1.50
CA TRP A 273 -0.07 -14.06 2.67
C TRP A 273 -0.55 -15.35 3.29
N ALA A 274 0.14 -15.84 4.31
CA ALA A 274 -0.08 -17.13 4.93
C ALA A 274 -0.84 -17.00 6.27
N SER A 275 -1.11 -18.16 6.89
CA SER A 275 -1.78 -18.26 8.20
C SER A 275 -0.97 -17.71 9.37
N ARG A 276 0.32 -17.54 9.17
CA ARG A 276 1.29 -16.86 10.05
C ARG A 276 2.17 -15.99 9.19
N THR A 277 3.12 -15.32 9.81
CA THR A 277 4.19 -14.62 9.11
C THR A 277 4.79 -15.57 8.06
N PHE A 278 4.83 -15.15 6.81
CA PHE A 278 5.10 -16.08 5.69
C PHE A 278 6.46 -16.77 5.80
N TYR A 279 7.46 -16.14 6.39
CA TYR A 279 8.79 -16.73 6.62
C TYR A 279 8.82 -17.82 7.72
N ASP A 280 7.75 -17.91 8.53
CA ASP A 280 7.58 -18.95 9.56
C ASP A 280 6.84 -20.18 9.04
N VAL A 281 6.43 -20.18 7.77
CA VAL A 281 5.74 -21.31 7.15
C VAL A 281 6.55 -21.92 6.01
N PRO A 282 6.39 -23.24 5.75
CA PRO A 282 7.11 -23.91 4.66
C PRO A 282 6.83 -23.26 3.29
N LEU A 283 7.79 -23.36 2.36
CA LEU A 283 7.64 -22.84 0.98
C LEU A 283 6.38 -23.37 0.28
N ALA A 284 5.99 -24.62 0.53
CA ALA A 284 4.75 -25.19 -0.02
C ALA A 284 3.49 -24.46 0.48
N GLU A 285 3.52 -23.92 1.70
CA GLU A 285 2.42 -23.10 2.23
C GLU A 285 2.45 -21.70 1.64
N GLN A 286 3.63 -21.08 1.54
CA GLN A 286 3.82 -19.80 0.88
C GLN A 286 3.32 -19.82 -0.57
N ALA A 287 3.58 -20.91 -1.29
CA ALA A 287 3.19 -21.10 -2.68
C ALA A 287 1.67 -21.13 -2.92
N LYS A 288 0.84 -21.29 -1.87
CA LYS A 288 -0.62 -21.25 -2.01
C LYS A 288 -1.14 -19.87 -2.38
N THR A 289 -0.47 -18.81 -1.93
CA THR A 289 -0.89 -17.42 -2.16
C THR A 289 0.10 -16.61 -3.00
N MET A 290 1.35 -17.12 -3.17
CA MET A 290 2.31 -16.52 -4.08
C MET A 290 3.28 -17.58 -4.63
N ASN A 291 3.30 -17.67 -5.93
CA ASN A 291 4.21 -18.48 -6.75
C ASN A 291 4.34 -17.81 -8.13
N PRO A 292 5.23 -18.28 -9.02
CA PRO A 292 5.42 -17.65 -10.34
C PRO A 292 4.15 -17.53 -11.19
N ASP A 293 3.22 -18.49 -11.09
CA ASP A 293 1.95 -18.43 -11.83
C ASP A 293 1.00 -17.37 -11.26
N ILE A 294 0.85 -17.31 -9.93
CA ILE A 294 0.05 -16.31 -9.25
C ILE A 294 0.64 -14.91 -9.50
N PHE A 295 1.97 -14.76 -9.46
CA PHE A 295 2.63 -13.50 -9.77
C PHE A 295 2.28 -13.00 -11.18
N ARG A 296 2.38 -13.86 -12.20
CA ARG A 296 1.96 -13.53 -13.57
C ARG A 296 0.46 -13.19 -13.65
N GLN A 297 -0.39 -13.97 -12.97
CA GLN A 297 -1.83 -13.69 -12.92
C GLN A 297 -2.14 -12.32 -12.30
N ASN A 298 -1.42 -11.93 -11.24
CA ASN A 298 -1.60 -10.63 -10.61
C ASN A 298 -1.19 -9.48 -11.53
N ILE A 299 -0.10 -9.62 -12.28
CA ILE A 299 0.31 -8.64 -13.31
C ILE A 299 -0.78 -8.50 -14.39
N GLU A 300 -1.25 -9.62 -14.95
CA GLU A 300 -2.27 -9.60 -15.99
C GLU A 300 -3.63 -9.10 -15.48
N TYR A 301 -3.93 -9.34 -14.20
CA TYR A 301 -5.10 -8.77 -13.56
C TYR A 301 -4.95 -7.25 -13.39
N ALA A 302 -3.82 -6.77 -12.89
CA ALA A 302 -3.52 -5.36 -12.71
C ALA A 302 -3.67 -4.59 -14.03
N LYS A 303 -3.08 -5.05 -15.12
CA LYS A 303 -3.22 -4.46 -16.46
C LYS A 303 -4.68 -4.25 -16.89
N LYS A 304 -5.57 -5.16 -16.46
CA LYS A 304 -7.01 -5.12 -16.82
C LYS A 304 -7.83 -4.18 -15.94
N THR A 305 -7.26 -3.55 -14.92
CA THR A 305 -7.98 -2.62 -14.03
C THR A 305 -8.14 -1.21 -14.59
N GLY A 306 -7.39 -0.87 -15.65
CA GLY A 306 -7.38 0.47 -16.23
C GLY A 306 -6.61 1.51 -15.41
N LEU A 307 -5.95 1.11 -14.32
CA LEU A 307 -4.98 1.95 -13.61
C LEU A 307 -3.65 1.95 -14.38
N ASP A 308 -2.88 3.02 -14.21
CA ASP A 308 -1.62 3.25 -14.96
C ASP A 308 -0.36 3.16 -14.08
N LYS A 309 -0.50 2.98 -12.75
CA LYS A 309 0.63 2.91 -11.81
C LYS A 309 0.43 1.82 -10.79
N PHE A 310 1.45 0.96 -10.66
CA PHE A 310 1.44 -0.18 -9.73
C PHE A 310 2.79 -0.30 -9.04
N TYR A 311 2.76 -0.47 -7.72
CA TYR A 311 3.92 -0.79 -6.90
C TYR A 311 3.75 -2.17 -6.31
N PHE A 312 4.70 -3.06 -6.55
CA PHE A 312 4.67 -4.43 -6.03
C PHE A 312 5.07 -4.48 -4.56
N TRP A 313 4.26 -5.14 -3.76
CA TRP A 313 4.55 -5.43 -2.37
C TRP A 313 5.22 -6.80 -2.24
N GLY A 314 6.50 -6.85 -1.78
CA GLY A 314 7.21 -8.10 -1.52
C GLY A 314 8.52 -8.30 -2.29
N VAL A 315 9.17 -7.24 -2.77
CA VAL A 315 10.43 -7.34 -3.52
C VAL A 315 11.56 -7.97 -2.70
N GLU A 316 11.55 -7.80 -1.37
CA GLU A 316 12.49 -8.41 -0.43
C GLU A 316 12.38 -9.94 -0.45
N TRP A 317 11.13 -10.46 -0.48
CA TRP A 317 10.87 -11.89 -0.59
C TRP A 317 11.34 -12.45 -1.94
N TRP A 318 11.22 -11.71 -3.07
CA TRP A 318 11.76 -12.16 -4.35
C TRP A 318 13.27 -12.33 -4.30
N TYR A 319 13.97 -11.38 -3.65
CA TYR A 319 15.40 -11.45 -3.50
C TYR A 319 15.82 -12.61 -2.57
N TRP A 320 15.09 -12.80 -1.49
CA TRP A 320 15.28 -13.95 -0.58
C TRP A 320 15.05 -15.29 -1.30
N MET A 321 13.99 -15.41 -2.09
CA MET A 321 13.72 -16.61 -2.91
C MET A 321 14.90 -16.88 -3.86
N LYS A 322 15.39 -15.83 -4.55
CA LYS A 322 16.53 -15.93 -5.47
C LYS A 322 17.82 -16.35 -4.77
N THR A 323 18.18 -15.72 -3.66
CA THR A 323 19.52 -15.84 -3.06
C THR A 323 19.59 -16.92 -1.98
N THR A 324 18.52 -17.15 -1.24
CA THR A 324 18.50 -18.07 -0.11
C THR A 324 17.81 -19.39 -0.47
N GLN A 325 16.77 -19.35 -1.30
CA GLN A 325 15.99 -20.53 -1.67
C GLN A 325 16.36 -21.11 -3.04
N ASN A 326 17.30 -20.49 -3.78
CA ASN A 326 17.68 -20.87 -5.14
C ASN A 326 16.48 -20.93 -6.12
N SER A 327 15.48 -20.08 -5.92
CA SER A 327 14.26 -19.96 -6.73
C SER A 327 14.16 -18.56 -7.33
N PRO A 328 14.86 -18.28 -8.45
CA PRO A 328 14.96 -16.96 -9.05
C PRO A 328 13.78 -16.60 -9.99
N GLU A 329 12.77 -17.45 -10.13
CA GLU A 329 11.75 -17.37 -11.17
C GLU A 329 10.99 -16.04 -11.11
N ILE A 330 10.50 -15.64 -9.94
CA ILE A 330 9.75 -14.38 -9.77
C ILE A 330 10.66 -13.17 -10.03
N TRP A 331 11.90 -13.20 -9.51
CA TRP A 331 12.89 -12.15 -9.80
C TRP A 331 13.14 -11.98 -11.29
N ASN A 332 13.29 -13.09 -12.01
CA ASN A 332 13.56 -13.06 -13.45
C ASN A 332 12.33 -12.59 -14.25
N GLU A 333 11.12 -12.95 -13.84
CA GLU A 333 9.87 -12.44 -14.46
C GLU A 333 9.73 -10.92 -14.22
N ALA A 334 9.93 -10.46 -12.99
CA ALA A 334 9.90 -9.06 -12.64
C ALA A 334 10.97 -8.26 -13.40
N LYS A 335 12.19 -8.80 -13.53
CA LYS A 335 13.26 -8.17 -14.30
C LYS A 335 12.87 -7.93 -15.76
N LYS A 336 12.22 -8.90 -16.41
CA LYS A 336 11.71 -8.72 -17.77
C LYS A 336 10.70 -7.58 -17.85
N LEU A 337 9.80 -7.49 -16.85
CA LEU A 337 8.79 -6.43 -16.78
C LEU A 337 9.43 -5.05 -16.66
N PHE A 338 10.41 -4.87 -15.78
CA PHE A 338 11.10 -3.59 -15.58
C PHE A 338 12.03 -3.18 -16.72
N GLN A 339 12.50 -4.13 -17.54
CA GLN A 339 13.34 -3.83 -18.71
C GLN A 339 12.54 -3.44 -19.96
N GLN A 340 11.24 -3.71 -19.98
CA GLN A 340 10.36 -3.37 -21.11
C GLN A 340 9.74 -1.96 -20.98
N ASN A 341 9.90 -1.35 -19.82
CA ASN A 341 9.42 0.00 -19.46
C ASN A 341 10.61 0.87 -19.08
#